data_6862b1baa824c04a827a769920e1856e
#
_entry.id   6862b1baa824c04a827a769920e1856e
#
_cell.length_a   1.000
_cell.length_b   1.000
_cell.length_c   1.000
_cell.angle_alpha   90.00
_cell.angle_beta   90.00
_cell.angle_gamma   90.00
#
_symmetry.space_group_name_H-M   'P 1'
#
loop_
_entity.id
_entity.type
_entity.pdbx_description
1 polymer ?
#
loop_
_entity_poly.entity_id
_entity_poly.type
_entity_poly.pdbx_seq_one_letter_code
_entity_poly.pdbx_strand_id
1 'polypeptide(L)'
;AYEDFLQNARDPAAIHAMCEYYRAAVSVDFQQDQADRGTRKIECPVMVLWGAKGVISKWYDPVGIWKDWASDVRGEEIDSGHMLAEEAPEPTYQALRKFFA
;
A
#
# COMPACT_ATOMS: atom_id res chain seq x y z
N ALA A 1 10.55 4.94 -17.65
CA ALA A 1 9.82 4.04 -16.72
C ALA A 1 10.06 2.56 -17.05
N TYR A 2 9.63 2.04 -18.23
CA TYR A 2 9.77 0.60 -18.54
C TYR A 2 11.21 0.10 -18.46
N GLU A 3 12.17 0.81 -19.06
CA GLU A 3 13.60 0.44 -19.01
C GLU A 3 14.17 0.49 -17.59
N ASP A 4 13.71 1.43 -16.77
CA ASP A 4 14.15 1.54 -15.37
C ASP A 4 13.64 0.34 -14.56
N PHE A 5 12.38 -0.07 -14.73
CA PHE A 5 11.84 -1.28 -14.12
C PHE A 5 12.58 -2.53 -14.60
N LEU A 6 12.87 -2.62 -15.91
CA LEU A 6 13.56 -3.76 -16.49
C LEU A 6 15.00 -3.86 -15.99
N GLN A 7 15.69 -2.75 -15.80
CA GLN A 7 17.03 -2.71 -15.23
C GLN A 7 17.04 -3.28 -13.81
N ASN A 8 16.12 -2.83 -12.96
CA ASN A 8 16.00 -3.34 -11.60
C ASN A 8 15.64 -4.84 -11.57
N ALA A 9 14.76 -5.28 -12.47
CA ALA A 9 14.39 -6.69 -12.59
C ALA A 9 15.50 -7.60 -13.14
N ARG A 10 16.58 -7.03 -13.66
CA ARG A 10 17.79 -7.77 -14.12
C ARG A 10 18.90 -7.80 -13.06
N ASP A 11 18.79 -7.00 -12.02
CA ASP A 11 19.78 -6.98 -10.93
C ASP A 11 19.45 -8.09 -9.91
N PRO A 12 20.32 -9.10 -9.74
CA PRO A 12 20.10 -10.17 -8.77
C PRO A 12 19.98 -9.65 -7.33
N ALA A 13 20.66 -8.57 -6.97
CA ALA A 13 20.57 -7.99 -5.63
C ALA A 13 19.21 -7.33 -5.39
N ALA A 14 18.64 -6.64 -6.39
CA ALA A 14 17.31 -6.08 -6.32
C ALA A 14 16.22 -7.17 -6.23
N ILE A 15 16.36 -8.24 -7.01
CA ILE A 15 15.47 -9.40 -6.94
C ILE A 15 15.55 -10.05 -5.55
N HIS A 16 16.77 -10.27 -5.04
CA HIS A 16 16.97 -10.84 -3.71
C HIS A 16 16.27 -9.97 -2.63
N ALA A 17 16.51 -8.67 -2.63
CA ALA A 17 15.91 -7.74 -1.69
C ALA A 17 14.37 -7.78 -1.75
N MET A 18 13.80 -7.84 -2.95
CA MET A 18 12.36 -7.97 -3.15
C MET A 18 11.81 -9.28 -2.57
N CYS A 19 12.51 -10.39 -2.76
CA CYS A 19 12.12 -11.67 -2.16
C CYS A 19 12.22 -11.65 -0.62
N GLU A 20 13.27 -11.03 -0.06
CA GLU A 20 13.43 -10.89 1.39
C GLU A 20 12.33 -10.01 2.00
N TYR A 21 11.89 -8.97 1.31
CA TYR A 21 10.75 -8.17 1.73
C TYR A 21 9.49 -9.03 1.93
N TYR A 22 9.16 -9.89 0.97
CA TYR A 22 8.00 -10.79 1.11
C TYR A 22 8.20 -11.86 2.20
N ARG A 23 9.43 -12.34 2.41
CA ARG A 23 9.72 -13.27 3.52
C ARG A 23 9.56 -12.60 4.88
N ALA A 24 10.02 -11.36 5.02
CA ALA A 24 9.85 -10.57 6.24
C ALA A 24 8.37 -10.36 6.55
N ALA A 25 7.56 -10.00 5.57
CA ALA A 25 6.13 -9.75 5.73
C ALA A 25 5.34 -10.94 6.34
N VAL A 26 5.75 -12.19 6.06
CA VAL A 26 5.10 -13.39 6.60
C VAL A 26 5.83 -13.99 7.82
N SER A 27 6.86 -13.34 8.31
CA SER A 27 7.67 -13.81 9.45
C SER A 27 7.87 -12.73 10.50
N VAL A 28 8.97 -11.99 10.44
CA VAL A 28 9.34 -11.02 11.48
C VAL A 28 8.36 -9.86 11.54
N ASP A 29 7.93 -9.31 10.40
CA ASP A 29 6.99 -8.18 10.36
C ASP A 29 5.64 -8.61 10.92
N PHE A 30 5.15 -9.78 10.50
CA PHE A 30 3.89 -10.32 11.04
C PHE A 30 3.90 -10.45 12.58
N GLN A 31 5.02 -10.91 13.15
CA GLN A 31 5.15 -11.04 14.60
C GLN A 31 5.14 -9.66 15.29
N GLN A 32 5.84 -8.68 14.71
CA GLN A 32 5.86 -7.32 15.23
C GLN A 32 4.49 -6.67 15.13
N ASP A 33 3.82 -6.81 13.98
CA ASP A 33 2.48 -6.30 13.75
C ASP A 33 1.48 -6.88 14.75
N GLN A 34 1.54 -8.20 15.02
CA GLN A 34 0.68 -8.82 16.04
C GLN A 34 0.94 -8.27 17.44
N ALA A 35 2.18 -7.97 17.79
CA ALA A 35 2.54 -7.39 19.07
C ALA A 35 2.07 -5.94 19.20
N ASP A 36 2.09 -5.18 18.13
CA ASP A 36 1.71 -3.76 18.10
C ASP A 36 0.18 -3.56 17.93
N ARG A 37 -0.52 -4.54 17.39
CA ARG A 37 -1.95 -4.45 17.10
C ARG A 37 -2.75 -4.12 18.37
N GLY A 38 -3.50 -3.02 18.31
CA GLY A 38 -4.33 -2.53 19.43
C GLY A 38 -3.56 -1.83 20.54
N THR A 39 -2.21 -1.83 20.51
CA THR A 39 -1.36 -1.18 21.52
C THR A 39 -0.67 0.07 20.98
N ARG A 40 -0.37 0.09 19.69
CA ARG A 40 0.26 1.23 19.00
C ARG A 40 -0.60 1.68 17.85
N LYS A 41 -0.66 3.00 17.64
CA LYS A 41 -1.37 3.60 16.53
C LYS A 41 -0.52 4.66 15.85
N ILE A 42 -0.71 4.79 14.55
CA ILE A 42 -0.23 5.90 13.75
C ILE A 42 -1.06 7.12 14.13
N GLU A 43 -0.42 8.18 14.60
CA GLU A 43 -1.10 9.40 15.07
C GLU A 43 -1.36 10.42 13.97
N CYS A 44 -0.54 10.43 12.92
CA CYS A 44 -0.78 11.29 11.76
C CYS A 44 -1.95 10.74 10.91
N PRO A 45 -2.63 11.61 10.14
CA PRO A 45 -3.64 11.16 9.19
C PRO A 45 -3.09 10.14 8.18
N VAL A 46 -3.88 9.14 7.87
CA VAL A 46 -3.55 8.08 6.92
C VAL A 46 -4.55 8.09 5.77
N MET A 47 -4.03 8.10 4.53
CA MET A 47 -4.82 7.90 3.32
C MET A 47 -4.59 6.51 2.76
N VAL A 48 -5.67 5.79 2.52
CA VAL A 48 -5.66 4.48 1.87
C VAL A 48 -6.28 4.61 0.48
N LEU A 49 -5.51 4.29 -0.55
CA LEU A 49 -5.99 4.26 -1.95
C LEU A 49 -5.93 2.84 -2.48
N TRP A 50 -6.96 2.43 -3.22
CA TRP A 50 -6.98 1.11 -3.87
C TRP A 50 -7.70 1.16 -5.21
N GLY A 51 -7.38 0.20 -6.08
CA GLY A 51 -7.99 0.10 -7.40
C GLY A 51 -9.33 -0.65 -7.38
N ALA A 52 -10.37 -0.04 -7.94
CA ALA A 52 -11.72 -0.59 -8.04
C ALA A 52 -11.78 -1.91 -8.82
N LYS A 53 -10.91 -2.06 -9.83
CA LYS A 53 -10.83 -3.25 -10.69
C LYS A 53 -9.97 -4.37 -10.10
N GLY A 54 -9.28 -4.08 -8.99
CA GLY A 54 -8.43 -5.02 -8.28
C GLY A 54 -9.23 -6.01 -7.41
N VAL A 55 -8.50 -6.78 -6.61
CA VAL A 55 -9.09 -7.77 -5.68
C VAL A 55 -9.26 -7.22 -4.26
N ILE A 56 -8.65 -6.09 -3.95
CA ILE A 56 -8.56 -5.57 -2.58
C ILE A 56 -9.96 -5.30 -2.01
N SER A 57 -10.77 -4.50 -2.70
CA SER A 57 -12.13 -4.17 -2.24
C SER A 57 -13.11 -5.34 -2.27
N LYS A 58 -12.76 -6.41 -2.99
CA LYS A 58 -13.57 -7.64 -3.05
C LYS A 58 -13.36 -8.55 -1.86
N TRP A 59 -12.16 -8.53 -1.29
CA TRP A 59 -11.75 -9.43 -0.21
C TRP A 59 -11.60 -8.76 1.13
N TYR A 60 -11.42 -7.44 1.15
CA TYR A 60 -11.11 -6.67 2.34
C TYR A 60 -11.92 -5.38 2.43
N ASP A 61 -12.07 -4.87 3.63
CA ASP A 61 -12.40 -3.46 3.91
C ASP A 61 -11.10 -2.70 4.22
N PRO A 62 -10.49 -2.02 3.22
CA PRO A 62 -9.19 -1.38 3.43
C PRO A 62 -9.22 -0.32 4.53
N VAL A 63 -10.27 0.48 4.60
CA VAL A 63 -10.41 1.52 5.63
C VAL A 63 -10.61 0.90 7.00
N GLY A 64 -11.45 -0.12 7.10
CA GLY A 64 -11.70 -0.85 8.35
C GLY A 64 -10.43 -1.46 8.92
N ILE A 65 -9.63 -2.12 8.07
CA ILE A 65 -8.34 -2.71 8.48
C ILE A 65 -7.39 -1.63 8.99
N TRP A 66 -7.23 -0.52 8.29
CA TRP A 66 -6.31 0.54 8.69
C TRP A 66 -6.74 1.29 9.96
N LYS A 67 -8.04 1.26 10.32
CA LYS A 67 -8.52 1.77 11.62
C LYS A 67 -7.99 1.00 12.83
N ASP A 68 -7.57 -0.24 12.64
CA ASP A 68 -6.85 -0.98 13.69
C ASP A 68 -5.46 -0.36 13.96
N TRP A 69 -4.86 0.32 12.96
CA TRP A 69 -3.49 0.82 12.97
C TRP A 69 -3.36 2.34 13.06
N ALA A 70 -4.41 3.09 12.74
CA ALA A 70 -4.37 4.54 12.73
C ALA A 70 -5.65 5.16 13.31
N SER A 71 -5.51 6.37 13.89
CA SER A 71 -6.64 7.07 14.51
C SER A 71 -7.48 7.88 13.53
N ASP A 72 -6.85 8.49 12.50
CA ASP A 72 -7.51 9.21 11.41
C ASP A 72 -7.22 8.50 10.09
N VAL A 73 -8.18 7.73 9.60
CA VAL A 73 -8.07 6.98 8.35
C VAL A 73 -9.08 7.48 7.35
N ARG A 74 -8.59 7.90 6.19
CA ARG A 74 -9.40 8.26 5.02
C ARG A 74 -9.11 7.28 3.91
N GLY A 75 -10.10 6.95 3.09
CA GLY A 75 -9.93 6.03 1.99
C GLY A 75 -10.71 6.44 0.77
N GLU A 76 -10.14 6.16 -0.41
CA GLU A 76 -10.77 6.44 -1.70
C GLU A 76 -10.44 5.34 -2.70
N GLU A 77 -11.47 4.90 -3.41
CA GLU A 77 -11.35 3.95 -4.49
C GLU A 77 -11.05 4.68 -5.79
N ILE A 78 -10.02 4.23 -6.51
CA ILE A 78 -9.63 4.78 -7.81
C ILE A 78 -10.07 3.82 -8.92
N ASP A 79 -10.63 4.33 -10.00
CA ASP A 79 -11.02 3.51 -11.17
C ASP A 79 -9.80 3.00 -11.94
N SER A 80 -9.09 2.04 -11.34
CA SER A 80 -7.87 1.43 -11.86
C SER A 80 -7.77 -0.03 -11.45
N GLY A 81 -6.77 -0.73 -11.97
CA GLY A 81 -6.30 -2.02 -11.44
C GLY A 81 -5.42 -1.83 -10.21
N HIS A 82 -4.37 -2.65 -10.10
CA HIS A 82 -3.50 -2.65 -8.93
C HIS A 82 -2.48 -1.49 -8.92
N MET A 83 -2.01 -1.08 -10.08
CA MET A 83 -0.95 -0.09 -10.24
C MET A 83 -1.54 1.32 -10.44
N LEU A 84 -2.06 1.90 -9.36
CA LEU A 84 -2.81 3.16 -9.41
C LEU A 84 -2.09 4.29 -10.14
N ALA A 85 -0.80 4.48 -9.83
CA ALA A 85 0.00 5.58 -10.37
C ALA A 85 0.26 5.44 -11.88
N GLU A 86 0.37 4.20 -12.36
CA GLU A 86 0.61 3.89 -13.77
C GLU A 86 -0.69 3.84 -14.57
N GLU A 87 -1.75 3.25 -14.01
CA GLU A 87 -3.01 3.02 -14.70
C GLU A 87 -3.96 4.22 -14.66
N ALA A 88 -3.91 5.00 -13.57
CA ALA A 88 -4.76 6.16 -13.32
C ALA A 88 -3.99 7.31 -12.64
N PRO A 89 -2.94 7.87 -13.29
CA PRO A 89 -2.05 8.85 -12.67
C PRO A 89 -2.78 10.12 -12.23
N GLU A 90 -3.67 10.67 -13.03
CA GLU A 90 -4.38 11.91 -12.71
C GLU A 90 -5.35 11.75 -11.54
N PRO A 91 -6.26 10.76 -11.50
CA PRO A 91 -7.11 10.52 -10.32
C PRO A 91 -6.30 10.27 -9.05
N THR A 92 -5.23 9.48 -9.14
CA THR A 92 -4.33 9.21 -8.00
C THR A 92 -3.67 10.49 -7.49
N TYR A 93 -3.16 11.33 -8.40
CA TYR A 93 -2.58 12.63 -8.06
C TYR A 93 -3.60 13.55 -7.37
N GLN A 94 -4.82 13.64 -7.87
CA GLN A 94 -5.87 14.49 -7.29
C GLN A 94 -6.27 14.03 -5.88
N ALA A 95 -6.37 12.72 -5.65
CA ALA A 95 -6.62 12.15 -4.33
C ALA A 95 -5.51 12.53 -3.33
N LEU A 96 -4.25 12.35 -3.72
CA LEU A 96 -3.10 12.71 -2.90
C LEU A 96 -3.03 14.23 -2.66
N ARG A 97 -3.21 15.04 -3.69
CA ARG A 97 -3.22 16.49 -3.56
C ARG A 97 -4.27 16.98 -2.58
N LYS A 98 -5.48 16.41 -2.64
CA LYS A 98 -6.57 16.74 -1.71
C LYS A 98 -6.23 16.35 -0.27
N PHE A 99 -5.53 15.25 -0.09
CA PHE A 99 -5.13 14.78 1.22
C PHE A 99 -4.03 15.63 1.86
N PHE A 100 -3.08 16.12 1.07
CA PHE A 100 -1.96 16.94 1.55
C PHE A 100 -2.22 18.46 1.54
N ALA A 101 -3.35 18.91 1.02
CA ALA A 101 -3.75 20.32 1.05
C ALA A 101 -4.34 20.71 2.41
#